data_fc264270c7a0065cc5dc4d4c6221530c
#
_entry.id   fc264270c7a0065cc5dc4d4c6221530c
#
_cell.length_a   1.000
_cell.length_b   1.000
_cell.length_c   1.000
_cell.angle_alpha   90.00
_cell.angle_beta   90.00
_cell.angle_gamma   90.00
#
_symmetry.space_group_name_H-M   'P 1'
#
loop_
_entity.id
_entity.type
_entity.pdbx_description
1 polymer ?
#
loop_
_entity_poly.entity_id
_entity_poly.type
_entity_poly.pdbx_seq_one_letter_code
_entity_poly.pdbx_strand_id
1 'polypeptide(L)'
;GVDFSEALAAAEALEPVVGRLQAVGDGTDIRVIVDYAHTPDALERAICAVKETDNAGALWVLFGCGGDRDPGKRAEMGTIACRFADRVIVTSDNPRSESPEAIIDDILLGCDNSPIVEADRAAAIALAIAEAKVGDTVLIAGKGHETYQEIGGVRLPFNDAERAAQRLQQRQAA
;
A
#
# COMPACT_ATOMS: atom_id res chain seq x y z
N GLY A 1 12.36 -32.09 20.53
CA GLY A 1 11.41 -31.19 19.90
C GLY A 1 11.12 -30.04 20.85
N VAL A 2 10.79 -28.88 20.34
CA VAL A 2 10.34 -27.73 21.14
C VAL A 2 8.89 -27.97 21.52
N ASP A 3 8.49 -27.63 22.75
CA ASP A 3 7.11 -27.72 23.20
C ASP A 3 6.24 -26.75 22.42
N PHE A 4 5.00 -27.14 22.06
CA PHE A 4 4.11 -26.33 21.25
C PHE A 4 3.76 -24.97 21.90
N SER A 5 3.56 -24.96 23.22
CA SER A 5 3.26 -23.73 23.96
C SER A 5 4.46 -22.77 24.02
N GLU A 6 5.69 -23.31 24.13
CA GLU A 6 6.92 -22.50 24.05
C GLU A 6 7.12 -21.93 22.63
N ALA A 7 6.83 -22.74 21.59
CA ALA A 7 6.91 -22.28 20.21
C ALA A 7 5.86 -21.19 19.90
N LEU A 8 4.64 -21.33 20.42
CA LEU A 8 3.58 -20.35 20.27
C LEU A 8 3.92 -19.03 20.98
N ALA A 9 4.38 -19.10 22.23
CA ALA A 9 4.80 -17.91 22.98
C ALA A 9 5.98 -17.18 22.29
N ALA A 10 6.93 -17.94 21.71
CA ALA A 10 8.04 -17.37 20.95
C ALA A 10 7.53 -16.70 19.65
N ALA A 11 6.54 -17.29 18.97
CA ALA A 11 5.93 -16.71 17.78
C ALA A 11 5.15 -15.42 18.10
N GLU A 12 4.41 -15.37 19.21
CA GLU A 12 3.69 -14.18 19.67
C GLU A 12 4.64 -13.03 20.08
N ALA A 13 5.86 -13.36 20.49
CA ALA A 13 6.89 -12.38 20.84
C ALA A 13 7.67 -11.84 19.63
N LEU A 14 7.42 -12.35 18.41
CA LEU A 14 8.10 -11.85 17.21
C LEU A 14 7.62 -10.44 16.87
N GLU A 15 8.56 -9.51 16.72
CA GLU A 15 8.24 -8.19 16.19
C GLU A 15 7.99 -8.27 14.67
N PRO A 16 6.92 -7.63 14.17
CA PRO A 16 6.66 -7.57 12.73
C PRO A 16 7.82 -6.92 11.98
N VAL A 17 8.13 -7.43 10.81
CA VAL A 17 9.13 -6.82 9.93
C VAL A 17 8.58 -5.50 9.39
N VAL A 18 9.30 -4.40 9.63
CA VAL A 18 8.90 -3.07 9.17
C VAL A 18 8.66 -3.06 7.65
N GLY A 19 7.49 -2.56 7.22
CA GLY A 19 7.11 -2.46 5.81
C GLY A 19 6.75 -3.79 5.15
N ARG A 20 6.44 -4.83 5.94
CA ARG A 20 5.94 -6.12 5.45
C ARG A 20 4.62 -6.44 6.17
N LEU A 21 3.51 -6.27 5.48
CA LEU A 21 2.16 -6.34 6.05
C LEU A 21 2.07 -5.64 7.41
N GLN A 22 2.77 -4.52 7.54
CA GLN A 22 2.87 -3.74 8.77
C GLN A 22 1.55 -3.03 9.05
N ALA A 23 0.88 -3.36 10.14
CA ALA A 23 -0.26 -2.59 10.62
C ALA A 23 0.18 -1.20 11.12
N VAL A 24 -0.63 -0.19 10.82
CA VAL A 24 -0.38 1.21 11.22
C VAL A 24 -1.59 1.72 11.99
N GLY A 25 -1.33 2.22 13.21
CA GLY A 25 -2.36 2.74 14.12
C GLY A 25 -3.13 1.63 14.82
N ASP A 26 -3.23 1.77 16.16
CA ASP A 26 -4.00 0.86 17.00
C ASP A 26 -5.37 1.46 17.33
N GLY A 27 -6.42 0.59 17.39
CA GLY A 27 -7.75 1.01 17.84
C GLY A 27 -8.46 1.99 16.91
N THR A 28 -8.11 2.02 15.62
CA THR A 28 -8.78 2.84 14.60
C THR A 28 -10.02 2.12 14.03
N ASP A 29 -10.96 2.89 13.51
CA ASP A 29 -12.20 2.39 12.90
C ASP A 29 -11.99 1.74 11.52
N ILE A 30 -10.81 1.94 10.92
CA ILE A 30 -10.33 1.30 9.69
C ILE A 30 -8.99 0.62 9.96
N ARG A 31 -8.62 -0.35 9.15
CA ARG A 31 -7.31 -0.99 9.19
C ARG A 31 -6.41 -0.43 8.11
N VAL A 32 -5.20 0.00 8.46
CA VAL A 32 -4.19 0.45 7.49
C VAL A 32 -2.97 -0.46 7.56
N ILE A 33 -2.54 -0.94 6.40
CA ILE A 33 -1.42 -1.88 6.25
C ILE A 33 -0.43 -1.31 5.25
N VAL A 34 0.86 -1.32 5.59
CA VAL A 34 1.96 -0.94 4.70
C VAL A 34 2.75 -2.16 4.28
N ASP A 35 2.99 -2.32 2.97
CA ASP A 35 3.73 -3.45 2.41
C ASP A 35 4.73 -3.04 1.33
N TYR A 36 5.79 -3.83 1.17
CA TYR A 36 6.84 -3.63 0.16
C TYR A 36 6.50 -4.25 -1.20
N ALA A 37 5.30 -4.76 -1.42
CA ALA A 37 4.87 -5.39 -2.66
C ALA A 37 4.97 -4.41 -3.84
N HIS A 38 5.96 -4.61 -4.70
CA HIS A 38 6.30 -3.76 -5.85
C HIS A 38 6.47 -4.56 -7.15
N THR A 39 6.01 -5.79 -7.16
CA THR A 39 5.93 -6.67 -8.33
C THR A 39 4.53 -7.26 -8.42
N PRO A 40 4.08 -7.73 -9.62
CA PRO A 40 2.76 -8.31 -9.81
C PRO A 40 2.47 -9.43 -8.80
N ASP A 41 3.32 -10.45 -8.74
CA ASP A 41 3.17 -11.59 -7.83
C ASP A 41 3.15 -11.17 -6.34
N ALA A 42 4.01 -10.24 -5.94
CA ALA A 42 4.02 -9.74 -4.57
C ALA A 42 2.75 -8.95 -4.23
N LEU A 43 2.24 -8.14 -5.15
CA LEU A 43 1.01 -7.38 -4.97
C LEU A 43 -0.19 -8.31 -4.82
N GLU A 44 -0.32 -9.33 -5.69
CA GLU A 44 -1.39 -10.32 -5.59
C GLU A 44 -1.35 -11.03 -4.24
N ARG A 45 -0.17 -11.51 -3.81
CA ARG A 45 -0.01 -12.18 -2.52
C ARG A 45 -0.36 -11.28 -1.33
N ALA A 46 0.07 -10.02 -1.36
CA ALA A 46 -0.26 -9.07 -0.29
C ALA A 46 -1.77 -8.82 -0.20
N ILE A 47 -2.43 -8.63 -1.34
CA ILE A 47 -3.89 -8.47 -1.42
C ILE A 47 -4.61 -9.71 -0.89
N CYS A 48 -4.22 -10.91 -1.33
CA CYS A 48 -4.80 -12.17 -0.87
C CYS A 48 -4.61 -12.37 0.63
N ALA A 49 -3.40 -12.15 1.16
CA ALA A 49 -3.12 -12.28 2.58
C ALA A 49 -3.97 -11.32 3.44
N VAL A 50 -4.18 -10.09 2.95
CA VAL A 50 -5.07 -9.12 3.62
C VAL A 50 -6.52 -9.58 3.59
N LYS A 51 -6.99 -10.16 2.47
CA LYS A 51 -8.37 -10.68 2.34
C LYS A 51 -8.65 -11.92 3.20
N GLU A 52 -7.65 -12.75 3.45
CA GLU A 52 -7.77 -13.92 4.32
C GLU A 52 -7.96 -13.56 5.80
N THR A 53 -7.56 -12.35 6.20
CA THR A 53 -7.88 -11.83 7.52
C THR A 53 -9.30 -11.27 7.52
N ASP A 54 -10.06 -11.50 8.60
CA ASP A 54 -11.46 -11.14 8.72
C ASP A 54 -11.71 -9.65 8.41
N ASN A 55 -12.14 -9.37 7.17
CA ASN A 55 -12.43 -8.02 6.68
C ASN A 55 -13.93 -7.91 6.44
N ALA A 56 -14.63 -7.18 7.31
CA ALA A 56 -16.05 -6.90 7.16
C ALA A 56 -16.34 -5.80 6.11
N GLY A 57 -15.34 -4.98 5.77
CA GLY A 57 -15.45 -3.82 4.88
C GLY A 57 -14.74 -4.00 3.55
N ALA A 58 -14.69 -2.92 2.78
CA ALA A 58 -14.03 -2.87 1.48
C ALA A 58 -12.50 -2.86 1.61
N LEU A 59 -11.83 -3.49 0.65
CA LEU A 59 -10.37 -3.42 0.52
C LEU A 59 -9.98 -2.32 -0.48
N TRP A 60 -9.28 -1.32 0.04
CA TRP A 60 -8.61 -0.28 -0.74
C TRP A 60 -7.16 -0.69 -1.00
N VAL A 61 -6.70 -0.60 -2.24
CA VAL A 61 -5.30 -0.82 -2.60
C VAL A 61 -4.73 0.45 -3.22
N LEU A 62 -3.70 1.00 -2.57
CA LEU A 62 -2.95 2.15 -3.03
C LEU A 62 -1.55 1.72 -3.43
N PHE A 63 -1.15 1.97 -4.68
CA PHE A 63 0.17 1.60 -5.18
C PHE A 63 0.63 2.47 -6.34
N GLY A 64 1.92 2.40 -6.62
CA GLY A 64 2.56 2.95 -7.80
C GLY A 64 3.71 2.07 -8.28
N CYS A 65 4.34 2.47 -9.37
CA CYS A 65 5.52 1.79 -9.89
C CYS A 65 6.72 2.72 -9.92
N GLY A 66 7.93 2.16 -9.74
CA GLY A 66 9.17 2.91 -9.87
C GLY A 66 9.52 3.19 -11.34
N GLY A 67 10.00 4.39 -11.60
CA GLY A 67 10.65 4.75 -12.86
C GLY A 67 12.05 4.17 -12.97
N ASP A 68 12.65 4.20 -14.18
CA ASP A 68 13.96 3.62 -14.52
C ASP A 68 14.02 2.13 -14.09
N ARG A 69 12.92 1.42 -14.25
CA ARG A 69 12.72 0.01 -13.93
C ARG A 69 11.91 -0.63 -15.05
N ASP A 70 11.70 -1.95 -14.95
CA ASP A 70 10.89 -2.71 -15.90
C ASP A 70 9.48 -2.11 -16.07
N PRO A 71 9.14 -1.55 -17.25
CA PRO A 71 7.81 -1.00 -17.49
C PRO A 71 6.76 -2.09 -17.73
N GLY A 72 7.17 -3.31 -18.12
CA GLY A 72 6.25 -4.40 -18.45
C GLY A 72 5.35 -4.81 -17.28
N LYS A 73 5.83 -4.64 -16.04
CA LYS A 73 5.03 -4.95 -14.84
C LYS A 73 3.93 -3.93 -14.53
N ARG A 74 3.95 -2.72 -15.12
CA ARG A 74 3.05 -1.61 -14.77
C ARG A 74 1.59 -1.98 -15.02
N ALA A 75 1.26 -2.34 -16.26
CA ALA A 75 -0.09 -2.76 -16.63
C ALA A 75 -0.53 -4.04 -15.88
N GLU A 76 0.38 -5.00 -15.68
CA GLU A 76 0.07 -6.23 -14.94
C GLU A 76 -0.30 -5.95 -13.48
N MET A 77 0.42 -5.05 -12.80
CA MET A 77 0.08 -4.60 -11.44
C MET A 77 -1.27 -3.89 -11.40
N GLY A 78 -1.59 -3.08 -12.43
CA GLY A 78 -2.91 -2.47 -12.61
C GLY A 78 -4.02 -3.52 -12.68
N THR A 79 -3.83 -4.53 -13.55
CA THR A 79 -4.78 -5.63 -13.71
C THR A 79 -5.03 -6.38 -12.40
N ILE A 80 -3.97 -6.70 -11.67
CA ILE A 80 -4.06 -7.39 -10.38
C ILE A 80 -4.82 -6.56 -9.34
N ALA A 81 -4.44 -5.30 -9.17
CA ALA A 81 -5.10 -4.42 -8.23
C ALA A 81 -6.59 -4.28 -8.54
N CYS A 82 -6.93 -3.99 -9.81
CA CYS A 82 -8.32 -3.81 -10.26
C CYS A 82 -9.16 -5.09 -10.19
N ARG A 83 -8.53 -6.26 -10.31
CA ARG A 83 -9.21 -7.56 -10.18
C ARG A 83 -9.51 -7.95 -8.75
N PHE A 84 -8.62 -7.64 -7.82
CA PHE A 84 -8.68 -8.19 -6.46
C PHE A 84 -9.07 -7.18 -5.40
N ALA A 85 -9.02 -5.87 -5.64
CA ALA A 85 -9.43 -4.84 -4.70
C ALA A 85 -10.83 -4.30 -5.01
N ASP A 86 -11.52 -3.80 -3.99
CA ASP A 86 -12.82 -3.13 -4.14
C ASP A 86 -12.64 -1.67 -4.59
N ARG A 87 -11.54 -1.05 -4.19
CA ARG A 87 -11.14 0.32 -4.54
C ARG A 87 -9.64 0.36 -4.83
N VAL A 88 -9.27 1.04 -5.90
CA VAL A 88 -7.87 1.19 -6.30
C VAL A 88 -7.52 2.67 -6.41
N ILE A 89 -6.39 3.03 -5.83
CA ILE A 89 -5.75 4.35 -6.02
C ILE A 89 -4.39 4.13 -6.66
N VAL A 90 -4.19 4.68 -7.85
CA VAL A 90 -2.91 4.68 -8.54
C VAL A 90 -2.20 5.99 -8.25
N THR A 91 -0.96 5.89 -7.78
CA THR A 91 -0.15 7.05 -7.35
C THR A 91 1.30 6.90 -7.78
N SER A 92 2.15 7.90 -7.49
CA SER A 92 3.59 7.73 -7.72
C SER A 92 4.26 6.91 -6.62
N ASP A 93 5.33 6.22 -7.00
CA ASP A 93 6.28 5.54 -6.09
C ASP A 93 7.59 6.34 -6.08
N ASN A 94 8.67 5.86 -6.70
CA ASN A 94 9.90 6.58 -6.99
C ASN A 94 9.99 6.81 -8.51
N PRO A 95 9.46 7.88 -9.07
CA PRO A 95 9.47 8.10 -10.52
C PRO A 95 10.88 8.29 -11.08
N ARG A 96 11.86 8.65 -10.26
CA ARG A 96 13.26 8.90 -10.65
C ARG A 96 13.37 9.91 -11.78
N SER A 97 13.84 9.48 -12.99
CA SER A 97 13.98 10.38 -14.15
C SER A 97 12.70 10.42 -15.01
N GLU A 98 11.75 9.50 -14.81
CA GLU A 98 10.52 9.46 -15.60
C GLU A 98 9.45 10.42 -15.04
N SER A 99 8.46 10.80 -15.89
CA SER A 99 7.27 11.51 -15.45
C SER A 99 6.38 10.59 -14.59
N PRO A 100 5.96 11.01 -13.39
CA PRO A 100 4.99 10.27 -12.59
C PRO A 100 3.71 9.93 -13.37
N GLU A 101 3.22 10.89 -14.16
CA GLU A 101 2.01 10.75 -14.96
C GLU A 101 2.17 9.66 -16.03
N ALA A 102 3.31 9.60 -16.73
CA ALA A 102 3.57 8.57 -17.74
C ALA A 102 3.60 7.16 -17.10
N ILE A 103 4.16 7.02 -15.90
CA ILE A 103 4.16 5.75 -15.17
C ILE A 103 2.72 5.36 -14.78
N ILE A 104 1.93 6.34 -14.32
CA ILE A 104 0.51 6.13 -13.98
C ILE A 104 -0.27 5.70 -15.21
N ASP A 105 -0.08 6.37 -16.35
CA ASP A 105 -0.74 6.02 -17.62
C ASP A 105 -0.45 4.56 -18.02
N ASP A 106 0.80 4.10 -17.88
CA ASP A 106 1.17 2.72 -18.15
C ASP A 106 0.48 1.72 -17.20
N ILE A 107 0.28 2.09 -15.92
CA ILE A 107 -0.48 1.26 -14.97
C ILE A 107 -1.94 1.17 -15.39
N LEU A 108 -2.53 2.30 -15.81
CA LEU A 108 -3.94 2.39 -16.20
C LEU A 108 -4.28 1.54 -17.42
N LEU A 109 -3.31 1.22 -18.30
CA LEU A 109 -3.50 0.29 -19.40
C LEU A 109 -3.97 -1.11 -18.96
N GLY A 110 -3.69 -1.49 -17.71
CA GLY A 110 -4.13 -2.77 -17.14
C GLY A 110 -5.43 -2.70 -16.34
N CYS A 111 -6.06 -1.54 -16.23
CA CYS A 111 -7.24 -1.36 -15.40
C CYS A 111 -8.52 -1.35 -16.24
N ASP A 112 -9.42 -2.31 -16.02
CA ASP A 112 -10.73 -2.41 -16.69
C ASP A 112 -11.80 -1.51 -16.03
N ASN A 113 -11.60 -1.14 -14.78
CA ASN A 113 -12.41 -0.19 -14.02
C ASN A 113 -11.68 1.15 -13.92
N SER A 114 -12.37 2.19 -13.51
CA SER A 114 -11.78 3.52 -13.38
C SER A 114 -11.18 3.70 -11.98
N PRO A 115 -9.90 3.37 -11.75
CA PRO A 115 -9.26 3.63 -10.46
C PRO A 115 -9.16 5.13 -10.20
N ILE A 116 -9.05 5.50 -8.94
CA ILE A 116 -8.74 6.87 -8.57
C ILE A 116 -7.27 7.12 -8.90
N VAL A 117 -6.99 8.27 -9.50
CA VAL A 117 -5.62 8.71 -9.81
C VAL A 117 -5.28 9.91 -8.95
N GLU A 118 -4.22 9.80 -8.17
CA GLU A 118 -3.65 10.88 -7.39
C GLU A 118 -2.12 10.75 -7.41
N ALA A 119 -1.45 11.61 -8.16
CA ALA A 119 0.00 11.52 -8.37
C ALA A 119 0.80 11.85 -7.11
N ASP A 120 0.33 12.76 -6.26
CA ASP A 120 0.96 13.02 -4.95
C ASP A 120 0.62 11.87 -3.99
N ARG A 121 1.65 11.08 -3.64
CA ARG A 121 1.49 9.93 -2.77
C ARG A 121 0.98 10.28 -1.37
N ALA A 122 1.37 11.43 -0.82
CA ALA A 122 0.87 11.86 0.48
C ALA A 122 -0.63 12.24 0.41
N ALA A 123 -1.05 12.88 -0.67
CA ALA A 123 -2.46 13.18 -0.94
C ALA A 123 -3.26 11.90 -1.19
N ALA A 124 -2.70 10.93 -1.93
CA ALA A 124 -3.33 9.64 -2.17
C ALA A 124 -3.57 8.85 -0.86
N ILE A 125 -2.58 8.81 0.04
CA ILE A 125 -2.73 8.18 1.36
C ILE A 125 -3.82 8.91 2.18
N ALA A 126 -3.80 10.24 2.16
CA ALA A 126 -4.80 11.04 2.87
C ALA A 126 -6.22 10.79 2.34
N LEU A 127 -6.38 10.71 1.03
CA LEU A 127 -7.64 10.43 0.36
C LEU A 127 -8.17 9.04 0.73
N ALA A 128 -7.32 8.00 0.65
CA ALA A 128 -7.72 6.64 1.02
C ALA A 128 -8.24 6.57 2.45
N ILE A 129 -7.51 7.17 3.40
CA ILE A 129 -7.88 7.17 4.82
C ILE A 129 -9.15 8.00 5.08
N ALA A 130 -9.35 9.10 4.36
CA ALA A 130 -10.53 9.95 4.52
C ALA A 130 -11.81 9.27 3.99
N GLU A 131 -11.73 8.62 2.83
CA GLU A 131 -12.87 8.02 2.14
C GLU A 131 -13.23 6.60 2.64
N ALA A 132 -12.28 5.90 3.27
CA ALA A 132 -12.51 4.58 3.84
C ALA A 132 -13.59 4.64 4.94
N LYS A 133 -14.52 3.68 4.91
CA LYS A 133 -15.60 3.56 5.90
C LYS A 133 -15.17 2.68 7.07
N VAL A 134 -15.89 2.78 8.16
CA VAL A 134 -15.70 1.90 9.34
C VAL A 134 -15.67 0.43 8.90
N GLY A 135 -14.63 -0.29 9.30
CA GLY A 135 -14.39 -1.69 8.93
C GLY A 135 -13.62 -1.90 7.63
N ASP A 136 -13.35 -0.84 6.83
CA ASP A 136 -12.53 -0.95 5.61
C ASP A 136 -11.05 -1.20 5.96
N THR A 137 -10.35 -1.79 5.00
CA THR A 137 -8.89 -1.94 5.04
C THR A 137 -8.23 -1.18 3.91
N VAL A 138 -7.17 -0.42 4.21
CA VAL A 138 -6.32 0.29 3.26
C VAL A 138 -4.97 -0.38 3.20
N LEU A 139 -4.63 -1.02 2.08
CA LEU A 139 -3.30 -1.56 1.78
C LEU A 139 -2.50 -0.53 0.99
N ILE A 140 -1.41 -0.03 1.56
CA ILE A 140 -0.45 0.88 0.94
C ILE A 140 0.75 0.05 0.50
N ALA A 141 0.89 -0.18 -0.81
CA ALA A 141 1.89 -1.08 -1.38
C ALA A 141 2.98 -0.32 -2.15
N GLY A 142 4.15 -0.95 -2.23
CA GLY A 142 5.29 -0.52 -3.04
C GLY A 142 6.53 -0.16 -2.23
N LYS A 143 6.45 0.80 -1.34
CA LYS A 143 7.60 1.37 -0.62
C LYS A 143 7.96 0.62 0.68
N GLY A 144 6.97 0.04 1.36
CA GLY A 144 7.21 -0.67 2.62
C GLY A 144 8.02 0.16 3.63
N HIS A 145 9.25 -0.29 3.89
CA HIS A 145 10.17 0.35 4.84
C HIS A 145 10.99 1.52 4.27
N GLU A 146 10.81 1.89 2.99
CA GLU A 146 11.55 3.01 2.40
C GLU A 146 11.21 4.32 3.09
N THR A 147 12.25 5.14 3.34
CA THR A 147 12.13 6.42 4.06
C THR A 147 12.31 7.64 3.16
N TYR A 148 12.24 7.45 1.84
CA TYR A 148 12.39 8.52 0.86
C TYR A 148 11.52 8.30 -0.37
N GLN A 149 11.27 9.36 -1.13
CA GLN A 149 10.75 9.33 -2.50
C GLN A 149 11.77 9.99 -3.42
N GLU A 150 12.11 9.35 -4.55
CA GLU A 150 13.08 9.86 -5.51
C GLU A 150 12.35 10.42 -6.74
N ILE A 151 12.46 11.75 -6.93
CA ILE A 151 11.80 12.51 -8.01
C ILE A 151 12.87 13.39 -8.69
N GLY A 152 13.03 13.24 -10.01
CA GLY A 152 14.01 14.03 -10.77
C GLY A 152 15.45 13.86 -10.27
N GLY A 153 15.81 12.68 -9.76
CA GLY A 153 17.12 12.39 -9.18
C GLY A 153 17.34 12.96 -7.76
N VAL A 154 16.32 13.58 -7.16
CA VAL A 154 16.38 14.11 -5.79
C VAL A 154 15.63 13.18 -4.84
N ARG A 155 16.27 12.78 -3.74
CA ARG A 155 15.62 12.00 -2.68
C ARG A 155 15.06 12.93 -1.63
N LEU A 156 13.75 12.90 -1.49
CA LEU A 156 12.99 13.65 -0.50
C LEU A 156 12.55 12.71 0.64
N PRO A 157 12.63 13.12 1.91
CA PRO A 157 12.13 12.30 3.02
C PRO A 157 10.66 11.96 2.85
N PHE A 158 10.34 10.67 2.89
CA PHE A 158 8.97 10.18 2.75
C PHE A 158 8.85 8.77 3.36
N ASN A 159 7.83 8.55 4.19
CA ASN A 159 7.56 7.26 4.78
C ASN A 159 6.05 7.01 4.80
N ASP A 160 5.60 5.90 4.18
CA ASP A 160 4.17 5.55 4.08
C ASP A 160 3.51 5.39 5.45
N ALA A 161 4.17 4.67 6.37
CA ALA A 161 3.61 4.40 7.70
C ALA A 161 3.48 5.68 8.54
N GLU A 162 4.46 6.59 8.47
CA GLU A 162 4.38 7.88 9.16
C GLU A 162 3.24 8.75 8.61
N ARG A 163 3.10 8.80 7.28
CA ARG A 163 2.01 9.55 6.62
C ARG A 163 0.64 8.97 6.99
N ALA A 164 0.51 7.65 6.97
CA ALA A 164 -0.71 6.98 7.37
C ALA A 164 -1.05 7.24 8.85
N ALA A 165 -0.09 7.10 9.75
CA ALA A 165 -0.29 7.34 11.18
C ALA A 165 -0.77 8.77 11.46
N GLN A 166 -0.14 9.78 10.82
CA GLN A 166 -0.58 11.18 10.94
C GLN A 166 -2.03 11.39 10.49
N ARG A 167 -2.45 10.74 9.41
CA ARG A 167 -3.82 10.86 8.88
C ARG A 167 -4.84 10.13 9.74
N LEU A 168 -4.49 8.96 10.28
CA LEU A 168 -5.34 8.24 11.22
C LEU A 168 -5.60 9.05 12.50
N GLN A 169 -4.58 9.71 13.06
CA GLN A 169 -4.75 10.60 14.20
C GLN A 169 -5.71 11.77 13.91
N GLN A 170 -5.61 12.36 12.71
CA GLN A 170 -6.51 13.44 12.29
C GLN A 170 -7.95 12.95 12.11
N ARG A 171 -8.13 11.72 11.56
CA ARG A 171 -9.44 11.09 11.40
C ARG A 171 -10.13 10.83 12.74
N GLN A 172 -9.38 10.37 13.75
CA GLN A 172 -9.92 10.11 15.10
C GLN A 172 -10.30 11.40 15.85
N ALA A 173 -9.70 12.53 15.50
CA ALA A 173 -9.95 13.83 16.14
C ALA A 173 -11.13 14.60 15.51
N ALA A 174 -11.68 14.14 14.39
CA ALA A 174 -12.76 14.80 13.64
C ALA A 174 -14.14 14.22 13.97
#